data_815b951443b1f05e00985e40a55d598a
#
_entry.id   815b951443b1f05e00985e40a55d598a
#
_cell.length_a   1.000
_cell.length_b   1.000
_cell.length_c   1.000
_cell.angle_alpha   90.00
_cell.angle_beta   90.00
_cell.angle_gamma   90.00
#
_symmetry.space_group_name_H-M   'P 1'
#
loop_
_entity.id
_entity.type
_entity.pdbx_description
1 polymer ?
#
loop_
_entity_poly.entity_id
_entity_poly.type
_entity_poly.pdbx_seq_one_letter_code
_entity_poly.pdbx_strand_id
1 'polypeptide(L)'
;MLQVASGGVIFTTIQKFLPQEKGESYPCLSERHNIVVIADEAHRSQYDFITGFAKNMRDALPNASFIGFTATPIEKADRNTPAVFGDYIDIYDIHKAIEDGATVPIYYEARLAKLGLKEEEKPKIDPDFEEVTEDQEESAKRKLQSKWSRLAALVGTEKRIEKIAADIIEHFEKRLEVLDGKGMIVCMSRSICIELYNAIIKLRPQWADEDDDKGFLKVVMTGSATDPVEWQDHIRDKKRRGELGDNFKEAKHPFKLAIVRDMWLTGFDVPSLHTMYIDKPMRGHGLMQAIARVNRVXXXXXXXXXXXXXXXXXX
;
A
#
# COMPACT_ATOMS: atom_id res chain seq x y z
N MET A 1 -27.10 -20.50 -4.10
CA MET A 1 -26.12 -20.71 -5.17
C MET A 1 -25.24 -21.93 -4.94
N LEU A 2 -24.62 -22.08 -3.78
CA LEU A 2 -23.73 -23.22 -3.48
C LEU A 2 -24.40 -24.60 -3.49
N GLN A 3 -25.71 -24.64 -3.49
CA GLN A 3 -26.50 -25.89 -3.55
C GLN A 3 -26.81 -26.33 -4.99
N VAL A 4 -26.51 -25.51 -5.99
CA VAL A 4 -26.68 -25.89 -7.39
C VAL A 4 -25.60 -26.90 -7.77
N ALA A 5 -26.01 -27.99 -8.44
CA ALA A 5 -25.16 -29.16 -8.66
C ALA A 5 -23.90 -28.89 -9.51
N SER A 6 -23.94 -27.94 -10.42
CA SER A 6 -22.79 -27.62 -11.27
C SER A 6 -22.87 -26.22 -11.84
N GLY A 7 -21.71 -25.68 -12.20
CA GLY A 7 -21.56 -24.40 -12.91
C GLY A 7 -21.67 -23.19 -11.98
N GLY A 8 -21.18 -22.09 -12.51
CA GLY A 8 -21.23 -20.79 -11.85
C GLY A 8 -19.94 -20.39 -11.16
N VAL A 9 -19.71 -19.10 -11.15
CA VAL A 9 -18.62 -18.45 -10.40
C VAL A 9 -19.26 -17.51 -9.39
N ILE A 10 -18.83 -17.61 -8.14
CA ILE A 10 -19.36 -16.79 -7.05
C ILE A 10 -18.21 -15.91 -6.53
N PHE A 11 -18.38 -14.60 -6.59
CA PHE A 11 -17.45 -13.64 -6.00
C PHE A 11 -17.96 -13.23 -4.62
N THR A 12 -17.07 -13.26 -3.64
CA THR A 12 -17.39 -12.88 -2.26
C THR A 12 -16.16 -12.30 -1.58
N THR A 13 -16.36 -11.70 -0.42
CA THR A 13 -15.28 -11.26 0.44
C THR A 13 -15.20 -12.16 1.67
N ILE A 14 -14.00 -12.32 2.20
CA ILE A 14 -13.76 -13.19 3.36
C ILE A 14 -14.55 -12.73 4.60
N GLN A 15 -14.83 -11.43 4.71
CA GLN A 15 -15.60 -10.87 5.82
C GLN A 15 -17.01 -11.42 5.92
N LYS A 16 -17.56 -11.96 4.83
CA LYS A 16 -18.89 -12.59 4.85
C LYS A 16 -18.92 -13.94 5.60
N PHE A 17 -17.74 -14.49 5.91
CA PHE A 17 -17.63 -15.71 6.72
C PHE A 17 -17.48 -15.39 8.22
N LEU A 18 -18.19 -14.36 8.71
CA LEU A 18 -18.32 -14.05 10.14
C LEU A 18 -19.60 -14.67 10.68
N PRO A 19 -19.56 -15.36 11.81
CA PRO A 19 -20.77 -15.77 12.51
C PRO A 19 -21.59 -14.55 12.93
N GLN A 20 -22.90 -14.73 13.09
CA GLN A 20 -23.77 -13.63 13.51
C GLN A 20 -23.52 -13.23 14.96
N GLU A 21 -23.16 -14.18 15.81
CA GLU A 21 -22.83 -13.93 17.20
C GLU A 21 -21.39 -14.35 17.52
N LYS A 22 -20.75 -13.60 18.38
CA LYS A 22 -19.35 -13.86 18.77
C LYS A 22 -19.26 -15.19 19.54
N GLY A 23 -18.44 -16.11 19.04
CA GLY A 23 -18.23 -17.41 19.65
C GLY A 23 -19.02 -18.55 19.01
N GLU A 24 -19.92 -18.27 18.08
CA GLU A 24 -20.59 -19.31 17.32
C GLU A 24 -19.72 -19.84 16.18
N SER A 25 -19.94 -21.11 15.83
CA SER A 25 -19.32 -21.69 14.62
C SER A 25 -20.07 -21.23 13.37
N TYR A 26 -19.35 -20.98 12.30
CA TYR A 26 -19.98 -20.60 11.04
C TYR A 26 -20.69 -21.83 10.45
N PRO A 27 -21.93 -21.70 9.96
CA PRO A 27 -22.69 -22.86 9.48
C PRO A 27 -22.10 -23.45 8.19
N CYS A 28 -22.23 -24.77 8.03
CA CYS A 28 -21.87 -25.42 6.78
C CYS A 28 -22.83 -24.97 5.66
N LEU A 29 -22.27 -24.41 4.61
CA LEU A 29 -23.04 -23.92 3.44
C LEU A 29 -23.21 -25.00 2.39
N SER A 30 -22.22 -25.93 2.28
CA SER A 30 -22.28 -27.04 1.30
C SER A 30 -21.25 -28.09 1.64
N GLU A 31 -21.65 -29.35 1.56
CA GLU A 31 -20.77 -30.53 1.71
C GLU A 31 -20.23 -31.05 0.37
N ARG A 32 -20.47 -30.35 -0.71
CA ARG A 32 -20.05 -30.75 -2.05
C ARG A 32 -18.53 -30.81 -2.19
N HIS A 33 -18.03 -31.82 -2.93
CA HIS A 33 -16.60 -32.00 -3.23
C HIS A 33 -16.14 -31.30 -4.50
N ASN A 34 -17.06 -30.82 -5.33
CA ASN A 34 -16.73 -30.17 -6.60
C ASN A 34 -16.78 -28.64 -6.53
N ILE A 35 -16.48 -28.09 -5.35
CA ILE A 35 -16.31 -26.64 -5.15
C ILE A 35 -14.81 -26.35 -5.07
N VAL A 36 -14.36 -25.32 -5.82
CA VAL A 36 -12.99 -24.82 -5.74
C VAL A 36 -13.06 -23.39 -5.22
N VAL A 37 -12.37 -23.14 -4.12
CA VAL A 37 -12.24 -21.81 -3.52
C VAL A 37 -10.88 -21.22 -3.94
N ILE A 38 -10.93 -20.10 -4.62
CA ILE A 38 -9.74 -19.37 -5.05
C ILE A 38 -9.63 -18.09 -4.19
N ALA A 39 -8.59 -18.02 -3.37
CA ALA A 39 -8.35 -16.87 -2.47
C ALA A 39 -7.21 -16.01 -3.02
N ASP A 40 -7.51 -14.77 -3.37
CA ASP A 40 -6.50 -13.77 -3.69
C ASP A 40 -6.00 -13.11 -2.40
N GLU A 41 -4.75 -12.67 -2.39
CA GLU A 41 -4.08 -12.10 -1.21
C GLU A 41 -4.22 -13.03 0.01
N ALA A 42 -3.94 -14.31 -0.21
CA ALA A 42 -4.22 -15.39 0.74
C ALA A 42 -3.56 -15.19 2.12
N HIS A 43 -2.45 -14.43 2.18
CA HIS A 43 -1.79 -14.07 3.44
C HIS A 43 -2.70 -13.25 4.38
N ARG A 44 -3.67 -12.51 3.84
CA ARG A 44 -4.62 -11.71 4.65
C ARG A 44 -5.62 -12.58 5.42
N SER A 45 -5.80 -13.82 5.03
CA SER A 45 -6.70 -14.75 5.71
C SER A 45 -6.07 -15.38 6.96
N GLN A 46 -4.80 -15.07 7.26
CA GLN A 46 -4.01 -15.76 8.30
C GLN A 46 -4.22 -15.22 9.71
N TYR A 47 -4.67 -13.97 9.86
CA TYR A 47 -4.93 -13.41 11.17
C TYR A 47 -6.11 -14.18 11.78
N ASP A 48 -5.85 -15.02 12.78
CA ASP A 48 -6.82 -15.83 13.52
C ASP A 48 -7.24 -17.15 12.84
N PHE A 49 -6.26 -18.00 12.53
CA PHE A 49 -6.54 -19.35 12.01
C PHE A 49 -7.42 -20.19 12.96
N ILE A 50 -7.29 -20.01 14.28
CA ILE A 50 -8.04 -20.81 15.27
C ILE A 50 -9.49 -20.32 15.41
N THR A 51 -9.74 -19.02 15.25
CA THR A 51 -11.07 -18.41 15.46
C THR A 51 -11.52 -17.48 14.33
N GLY A 52 -10.72 -17.34 13.27
CA GLY A 52 -10.91 -16.31 12.26
C GLY A 52 -11.61 -16.77 10.99
N PHE A 53 -11.62 -15.88 10.01
CA PHE A 53 -12.31 -16.03 8.72
C PHE A 53 -11.90 -17.29 7.95
N ALA A 54 -10.61 -17.66 8.00
CA ALA A 54 -10.09 -18.82 7.27
C ALA A 54 -10.68 -20.13 7.81
N LYS A 55 -10.78 -20.22 9.14
CA LYS A 55 -11.45 -21.38 9.79
C LYS A 55 -12.93 -21.41 9.41
N ASN A 56 -13.62 -20.28 9.52
CA ASN A 56 -15.05 -20.20 9.19
C ASN A 56 -15.33 -20.59 7.74
N MET A 57 -14.46 -20.18 6.83
CA MET A 57 -14.55 -20.54 5.41
C MET A 57 -14.35 -22.05 5.20
N ARG A 58 -13.40 -22.65 5.92
CA ARG A 58 -13.19 -24.12 5.90
C ARG A 58 -14.41 -24.85 6.48
N ASP A 59 -14.95 -24.38 7.61
CA ASP A 59 -16.14 -24.97 8.25
C ASP A 59 -17.37 -24.85 7.33
N ALA A 60 -17.50 -23.72 6.62
CA ALA A 60 -18.59 -23.49 5.67
C ALA A 60 -18.55 -24.45 4.47
N LEU A 61 -17.37 -24.87 4.05
CA LEU A 61 -17.15 -25.68 2.84
C LEU A 61 -16.11 -26.78 3.14
N PRO A 62 -16.47 -27.75 3.99
CA PRO A 62 -15.48 -28.72 4.52
C PRO A 62 -14.85 -29.63 3.48
N ASN A 63 -15.52 -29.86 2.35
CA ASN A 63 -15.06 -30.78 1.29
C ASN A 63 -14.54 -30.03 0.05
N ALA A 64 -14.49 -28.69 0.08
CA ALA A 64 -14.01 -27.91 -1.05
C ALA A 64 -12.48 -27.98 -1.18
N SER A 65 -11.99 -27.83 -2.41
CA SER A 65 -10.57 -27.62 -2.68
C SER A 65 -10.24 -26.14 -2.55
N PHE A 66 -9.12 -25.82 -1.89
CA PHE A 66 -8.71 -24.44 -1.63
C PHE A 66 -7.38 -24.17 -2.32
N ILE A 67 -7.30 -23.08 -3.07
CA ILE A 67 -6.05 -22.58 -3.64
C ILE A 67 -5.89 -21.11 -3.28
N GLY A 68 -4.71 -20.73 -2.78
CA GLY A 68 -4.39 -19.37 -2.40
C GLY A 68 -3.33 -18.76 -3.31
N PHE A 69 -3.51 -17.52 -3.69
CA PHE A 69 -2.51 -16.71 -4.39
C PHE A 69 -2.06 -15.57 -3.48
N THR A 70 -0.76 -15.35 -3.41
CA THR A 70 -0.19 -14.24 -2.63
C THR A 70 1.09 -13.75 -3.26
N ALA A 71 1.24 -12.43 -3.34
CA ALA A 71 2.46 -11.79 -3.82
C ALA A 71 3.56 -11.75 -2.74
N THR A 72 3.24 -12.05 -1.49
CA THR A 72 4.17 -11.89 -0.37
C THR A 72 4.10 -13.05 0.63
N PRO A 73 4.65 -14.21 0.27
CA PRO A 73 4.86 -15.25 1.28
C PRO A 73 6.01 -14.81 2.19
N ILE A 74 5.70 -14.39 3.40
CA ILE A 74 6.72 -14.00 4.38
C ILE A 74 7.11 -15.25 5.18
N GLU A 75 8.18 -15.90 4.77
CA GLU A 75 8.62 -17.20 5.30
C GLU A 75 8.82 -17.25 6.82
N LYS A 76 9.21 -16.14 7.45
CA LYS A 76 9.50 -16.11 8.88
C LYS A 76 8.28 -15.91 9.79
N ALA A 77 7.21 -15.31 9.26
CA ALA A 77 5.99 -15.03 10.04
C ALA A 77 4.81 -15.89 9.60
N ASP A 78 4.92 -16.59 8.48
CA ASP A 78 3.80 -17.27 7.85
C ASP A 78 3.82 -18.77 8.08
N ARG A 79 3.51 -19.17 9.31
CA ARG A 79 3.24 -20.58 9.64
C ARG A 79 1.81 -20.99 9.28
N ASN A 80 0.96 -20.05 8.94
CA ASN A 80 -0.48 -20.26 8.83
C ASN A 80 -0.97 -20.46 7.39
N THR A 81 -0.31 -19.90 6.36
CA THR A 81 -0.73 -20.11 4.97
C THR A 81 -0.67 -21.58 4.57
N PRO A 82 0.42 -22.33 4.82
CA PRO A 82 0.42 -23.77 4.55
C PRO A 82 -0.63 -24.56 5.34
N ALA A 83 -0.97 -24.10 6.55
CA ALA A 83 -2.02 -24.75 7.35
C ALA A 83 -3.40 -24.60 6.74
N VAL A 84 -3.66 -23.51 6.00
CA VAL A 84 -4.96 -23.23 5.36
C VAL A 84 -5.01 -23.84 3.94
N PHE A 85 -3.97 -23.64 3.16
CA PHE A 85 -3.97 -23.94 1.71
C PHE A 85 -3.09 -25.13 1.32
N GLY A 86 -2.27 -25.63 2.24
CA GLY A 86 -1.28 -26.68 1.93
C GLY A 86 0.05 -26.09 1.50
N ASP A 87 0.97 -26.96 1.09
CA ASP A 87 2.31 -26.58 0.66
C ASP A 87 2.28 -25.75 -0.63
N TYR A 88 3.32 -24.97 -0.85
CA TYR A 88 3.47 -24.16 -2.07
C TYR A 88 3.50 -25.06 -3.31
N ILE A 89 2.61 -24.76 -4.25
CA ILE A 89 2.56 -25.46 -5.55
C ILE A 89 3.63 -24.88 -6.47
N ASP A 90 3.80 -23.54 -6.46
CA ASP A 90 4.79 -22.84 -7.27
C ASP A 90 5.15 -21.51 -6.61
N ILE A 91 6.37 -21.07 -6.87
CA ILE A 91 6.88 -19.75 -6.43
C ILE A 91 7.42 -19.01 -7.66
N TYR A 92 6.76 -17.90 -7.99
CA TYR A 92 7.17 -16.99 -9.05
C TYR A 92 7.59 -15.67 -8.42
N ASP A 93 8.85 -15.58 -8.02
CA ASP A 93 9.37 -14.43 -7.28
C ASP A 93 9.79 -13.28 -8.21
N ILE A 94 10.19 -12.13 -7.62
CA ILE A 94 10.62 -10.94 -8.36
C ILE A 94 11.84 -11.25 -9.23
N HIS A 95 12.75 -12.08 -8.75
CA HIS A 95 13.98 -12.43 -9.49
C HIS A 95 13.63 -13.16 -10.79
N LYS A 96 12.81 -14.20 -10.68
CA LYS A 96 12.34 -14.97 -11.83
C LYS A 96 11.52 -14.10 -12.80
N ALA A 97 10.69 -13.21 -12.25
CA ALA A 97 9.90 -12.27 -13.07
C ALA A 97 10.79 -11.30 -13.87
N ILE A 98 11.94 -10.89 -13.30
CA ILE A 98 12.94 -10.05 -14.01
C ILE A 98 13.64 -10.87 -15.09
N GLU A 99 14.06 -12.10 -14.79
CA GLU A 99 14.71 -13.01 -15.76
C GLU A 99 13.81 -13.28 -16.96
N ASP A 100 12.52 -13.48 -16.71
CA ASP A 100 11.51 -13.73 -17.75
C ASP A 100 11.10 -12.45 -18.51
N GLY A 101 11.58 -11.28 -18.09
CA GLY A 101 11.22 -9.99 -18.70
C GLY A 101 9.80 -9.55 -18.40
N ALA A 102 9.15 -10.17 -17.39
CA ALA A 102 7.80 -9.80 -16.96
C ALA A 102 7.77 -8.55 -16.10
N THR A 103 8.89 -8.24 -15.44
CA THR A 103 9.05 -7.03 -14.63
C THR A 103 10.43 -6.41 -14.89
N VAL A 104 10.66 -5.19 -14.39
CA VAL A 104 11.93 -4.48 -14.51
C VAL A 104 12.69 -4.47 -13.18
N PRO A 105 14.03 -4.36 -13.20
CA PRO A 105 14.82 -4.21 -11.97
C PRO A 105 14.41 -2.95 -11.19
N ILE A 106 14.44 -3.07 -9.87
CA ILE A 106 14.15 -1.97 -8.95
C ILE A 106 15.45 -1.49 -8.33
N TYR A 107 15.67 -0.19 -8.38
CA TYR A 107 16.80 0.45 -7.72
C TYR A 107 16.30 1.13 -6.46
N TYR A 108 16.85 0.75 -5.34
CA TYR A 108 16.50 1.27 -4.03
C TYR A 108 17.55 2.28 -3.56
N GLU A 109 17.09 3.47 -3.18
CA GLU A 109 17.94 4.50 -2.58
C GLU A 109 17.34 4.94 -1.24
N ALA A 110 18.06 4.70 -0.16
CA ALA A 110 17.68 5.19 1.16
C ALA A 110 18.22 6.61 1.35
N ARG A 111 17.33 7.58 1.50
CA ARG A 111 17.66 8.98 1.76
C ARG A 111 17.30 9.30 3.21
N LEU A 112 18.31 9.60 4.02
CA LEU A 112 18.10 10.04 5.38
C LEU A 112 17.82 11.54 5.38
N ALA A 113 16.57 11.93 5.60
CA ALA A 113 16.27 13.29 6.00
C ALA A 113 16.94 13.47 7.37
N LYS A 114 18.03 14.23 7.43
CA LYS A 114 18.70 14.55 8.69
C LYS A 114 17.74 15.33 9.58
N LEU A 115 16.95 14.61 10.34
CA LEU A 115 16.18 15.19 11.43
C LEU A 115 17.19 15.68 12.48
N GLY A 116 16.96 16.86 13.00
CA GLY A 116 17.70 17.35 14.15
C GLY A 116 17.28 16.65 15.44
N LEU A 117 16.98 15.36 15.37
CA LEU A 117 16.74 14.53 16.56
C LEU A 117 18.06 14.39 17.29
N LYS A 118 18.04 14.63 18.59
CA LYS A 118 19.17 14.39 19.46
C LYS A 118 19.57 12.92 19.34
N GLU A 119 20.86 12.65 19.22
CA GLU A 119 21.38 11.29 19.07
C GLU A 119 20.91 10.32 20.18
N GLU A 120 20.57 10.87 21.35
CA GLU A 120 20.05 10.12 22.49
C GLU A 120 18.65 9.53 22.27
N GLU A 121 17.91 10.01 21.26
CA GLU A 121 16.55 9.55 20.98
C GLU A 121 16.48 8.53 19.83
N LYS A 122 17.55 8.39 19.06
CA LYS A 122 17.61 7.47 17.92
C LYS A 122 17.48 5.97 18.29
N PRO A 123 18.10 5.47 19.38
CA PRO A 123 17.98 4.05 19.71
C PRO A 123 16.63 3.62 20.28
N LYS A 124 15.80 4.56 20.70
CA LYS A 124 14.51 4.24 21.35
C LYS A 124 13.35 4.06 20.37
N ILE A 125 13.54 4.48 19.12
CA ILE A 125 12.47 4.42 18.11
C ILE A 125 12.44 3.05 17.43
N ASP A 126 13.59 2.46 17.14
CA ASP A 126 13.72 1.17 16.44
C ASP A 126 13.24 -0.06 17.24
N PRO A 127 13.68 -0.28 18.50
CA PRO A 127 13.20 -1.43 19.25
C PRO A 127 11.70 -1.38 19.57
N ASP A 128 11.19 -0.20 19.86
CA ASP A 128 9.78 0.00 20.19
C ASP A 128 8.87 -0.26 18.97
N PHE A 129 9.38 -0.04 17.77
CA PHE A 129 8.60 -0.25 16.53
C PHE A 129 8.54 -1.74 16.15
N GLU A 130 9.60 -2.49 16.40
CA GLU A 130 9.64 -3.94 16.17
C GLU A 130 8.71 -4.71 17.11
N GLU A 131 8.63 -4.29 18.37
CA GLU A 131 7.82 -4.93 19.41
C GLU A 131 6.31 -4.77 19.17
N VAL A 132 5.91 -3.78 18.38
CA VAL A 132 4.50 -3.36 18.29
C VAL A 132 3.77 -4.00 17.09
N THR A 133 4.48 -4.61 16.15
CA THR A 133 3.87 -5.07 14.89
C THR A 133 3.63 -6.58 14.79
N GLU A 134 4.05 -7.37 15.80
CA GLU A 134 4.06 -8.85 15.72
C GLU A 134 2.99 -9.53 16.58
N ASP A 135 1.90 -9.45 16.69
CA ASP A 135 0.85 -10.19 17.42
C ASP A 135 0.18 -9.42 18.56
N GLN A 136 -0.97 -8.78 18.27
CA GLN A 136 -1.73 -8.37 19.48
C GLN A 136 -3.21 -8.00 19.31
N GLU A 137 -3.98 -8.28 20.35
CA GLU A 137 -5.38 -7.97 20.60
C GLU A 137 -5.70 -6.45 20.63
N GLU A 138 -6.96 -6.13 20.76
CA GLU A 138 -7.57 -4.79 20.72
C GLU A 138 -6.92 -3.73 21.63
N SER A 139 -6.35 -4.13 22.77
CA SER A 139 -5.62 -3.22 23.66
C SER A 139 -4.28 -2.75 23.04
N ALA A 140 -3.71 -3.58 22.19
CA ALA A 140 -2.47 -3.25 21.46
C ALA A 140 -2.75 -2.33 20.28
N LYS A 141 -3.91 -2.42 19.65
CA LYS A 141 -4.33 -1.46 18.62
C LYS A 141 -4.32 -0.02 19.15
N ARG A 142 -4.73 0.19 20.39
CA ARG A 142 -4.72 1.51 21.03
C ARG A 142 -3.29 2.00 21.32
N LYS A 143 -2.40 1.11 21.81
CA LYS A 143 -0.98 1.44 22.01
C LYS A 143 -0.28 1.71 20.67
N LEU A 144 -0.58 0.89 19.67
CA LEU A 144 -0.10 1.07 18.29
C LEU A 144 -0.54 2.46 17.76
N GLN A 145 -1.80 2.79 17.93
CA GLN A 145 -2.38 4.05 17.48
C GLN A 145 -1.70 5.26 18.17
N SER A 146 -1.37 5.16 19.47
CA SER A 146 -0.68 6.23 20.20
C SER A 146 0.80 6.37 19.76
N LYS A 147 1.50 5.25 19.56
CA LYS A 147 2.89 5.26 19.05
C LYS A 147 2.94 5.78 17.62
N TRP A 148 2.00 5.35 16.79
CA TRP A 148 1.87 5.81 15.40
C TRP A 148 1.59 7.32 15.34
N SER A 149 0.75 7.83 16.23
CA SER A 149 0.44 9.26 16.33
C SER A 149 1.67 10.08 16.76
N ARG A 150 2.49 9.56 17.68
CA ARG A 150 3.74 10.21 18.09
C ARG A 150 4.75 10.23 16.94
N LEU A 151 4.89 9.12 16.24
CA LEU A 151 5.77 9.05 15.07
C LEU A 151 5.29 9.99 13.97
N ALA A 152 3.98 10.04 13.71
CA ALA A 152 3.38 10.96 12.73
C ALA A 152 3.66 12.43 13.09
N ALA A 153 3.61 12.77 14.38
CA ALA A 153 3.95 14.12 14.85
C ALA A 153 5.42 14.49 14.61
N LEU A 154 6.34 13.52 14.81
CA LEU A 154 7.77 13.70 14.54
C LEU A 154 8.04 13.82 13.04
N VAL A 155 7.44 12.94 12.25
CA VAL A 155 7.57 12.89 10.79
C VAL A 155 6.98 14.13 10.13
N GLY A 156 5.90 14.67 10.71
CA GLY A 156 5.18 15.86 10.22
C GLY A 156 5.75 17.21 10.65
N THR A 157 6.98 17.28 11.19
CA THR A 157 7.53 18.61 11.56
C THR A 157 7.78 19.45 10.29
N GLU A 158 7.42 20.72 10.36
CA GLU A 158 7.52 21.68 9.25
C GLU A 158 8.92 21.68 8.61
N LYS A 159 9.96 21.76 9.41
CA LYS A 159 11.36 21.75 8.93
C LYS A 159 11.72 20.49 8.16
N ARG A 160 11.20 19.35 8.60
CA ARG A 160 11.43 18.07 7.92
C ARG A 160 10.68 18.05 6.58
N ILE A 161 9.42 18.46 6.58
CA ILE A 161 8.57 18.48 5.38
C ILE A 161 9.18 19.40 4.32
N GLU A 162 9.69 20.59 4.72
CA GLU A 162 10.36 21.52 3.79
C GLU A 162 11.61 20.88 3.15
N LYS A 163 12.42 20.17 3.94
CA LYS A 163 13.61 19.49 3.43
C LYS A 163 13.24 18.36 2.45
N ILE A 164 12.23 17.57 2.79
CA ILE A 164 11.75 16.48 1.95
C ILE A 164 11.17 17.06 0.65
N ALA A 165 10.39 18.12 0.72
CA ALA A 165 9.84 18.79 -0.45
C ALA A 165 10.94 19.22 -1.41
N ALA A 166 11.99 19.88 -0.90
CA ALA A 166 13.13 20.32 -1.71
C ALA A 166 13.88 19.14 -2.34
N ASP A 167 14.12 18.08 -1.57
CA ASP A 167 14.83 16.89 -2.05
C ASP A 167 14.02 16.16 -3.13
N ILE A 168 12.72 16.00 -2.94
CA ILE A 168 11.82 15.36 -3.92
C ILE A 168 11.80 16.17 -5.22
N ILE A 169 11.65 17.49 -5.11
CA ILE A 169 11.63 18.37 -6.30
C ILE A 169 12.93 18.19 -7.10
N GLU A 170 14.08 18.38 -6.44
CA GLU A 170 15.39 18.27 -7.09
C GLU A 170 15.58 16.91 -7.75
N HIS A 171 15.27 15.85 -7.03
CA HIS A 171 15.43 14.48 -7.54
C HIS A 171 14.46 14.21 -8.70
N PHE A 172 13.19 14.57 -8.56
CA PHE A 172 12.17 14.27 -9.58
C PHE A 172 12.41 15.06 -10.87
N GLU A 173 12.78 16.35 -10.75
CA GLU A 173 13.14 17.17 -11.92
C GLU A 173 14.33 16.55 -12.68
N LYS A 174 15.40 16.14 -11.98
CA LYS A 174 16.55 15.45 -12.58
C LYS A 174 16.14 14.12 -13.27
N ARG A 175 15.22 13.40 -12.66
CA ARG A 175 14.70 12.15 -13.27
C ARG A 175 13.96 12.43 -14.56
N LEU A 176 13.15 13.47 -14.60
CA LEU A 176 12.38 13.85 -15.80
C LEU A 176 13.26 14.32 -16.95
N GLU A 177 14.46 14.85 -16.68
CA GLU A 177 15.45 15.19 -17.74
C GLU A 177 15.91 13.96 -18.49
N VAL A 178 15.93 12.81 -17.83
CA VAL A 178 16.43 11.54 -18.39
C VAL A 178 15.28 10.66 -18.88
N LEU A 179 14.17 10.62 -18.17
CA LEU A 179 13.06 9.71 -18.43
C LEU A 179 11.73 10.38 -18.10
N ASP A 180 10.93 10.65 -19.12
CA ASP A 180 9.58 11.16 -18.90
C ASP A 180 8.70 10.08 -18.27
N GLY A 181 7.90 10.45 -17.30
CA GLY A 181 6.97 9.54 -16.64
C GLY A 181 6.38 10.11 -15.38
N LYS A 182 5.92 9.23 -14.51
CA LYS A 182 5.14 9.59 -13.33
C LYS A 182 5.92 9.26 -12.05
N GLY A 183 5.61 10.01 -10.98
CA GLY A 183 6.12 9.75 -9.64
C GLY A 183 4.97 9.67 -8.63
N MET A 184 5.20 8.92 -7.56
CA MET A 184 4.24 8.81 -6.46
C MET A 184 4.94 9.02 -5.13
N ILE A 185 4.35 9.84 -4.26
CA ILE A 185 4.86 10.10 -2.92
C ILE A 185 3.87 9.47 -1.93
N VAL A 186 4.36 8.55 -1.10
CA VAL A 186 3.55 7.84 -0.11
C VAL A 186 3.84 8.44 1.27
N CYS A 187 2.87 9.09 1.87
CA CYS A 187 2.99 9.74 3.16
C CYS A 187 2.30 8.95 4.27
N MET A 188 2.66 9.26 5.51
CA MET A 188 2.17 8.55 6.69
C MET A 188 0.72 8.91 7.05
N SER A 189 0.28 10.15 6.80
CA SER A 189 -1.07 10.63 7.13
C SER A 189 -1.60 11.59 6.07
N ARG A 190 -2.93 11.83 6.09
CA ARG A 190 -3.56 12.81 5.20
C ARG A 190 -3.06 14.24 5.49
N SER A 191 -2.85 14.56 6.77
CA SER A 191 -2.28 15.86 7.17
C SER A 191 -0.91 16.08 6.50
N ILE A 192 -0.01 15.07 6.62
CA ILE A 192 1.33 15.14 6.02
C ILE A 192 1.24 15.26 4.48
N CYS A 193 0.28 14.61 3.84
CA CYS A 193 0.05 14.77 2.39
C CYS A 193 -0.21 16.24 2.02
N ILE A 194 -1.09 16.90 2.79
CA ILE A 194 -1.44 18.32 2.55
C ILE A 194 -0.25 19.24 2.86
N GLU A 195 0.42 19.03 3.98
CA GLU A 195 1.58 19.84 4.39
C GLU A 195 2.71 19.71 3.37
N LEU A 196 2.96 18.50 2.88
CA LEU A 196 3.98 18.27 1.85
C LEU A 196 3.58 18.91 0.51
N TYR A 197 2.30 18.79 0.12
CA TYR A 197 1.77 19.49 -1.04
C TYR A 197 2.05 21.00 -0.93
N ASN A 198 1.67 21.60 0.19
CA ASN A 198 1.86 23.05 0.42
C ASN A 198 3.35 23.44 0.36
N ALA A 199 4.24 22.63 0.95
CA ALA A 199 5.68 22.86 0.91
C ALA A 199 6.23 22.78 -0.52
N ILE A 200 5.77 21.81 -1.31
CA ILE A 200 6.18 21.67 -2.72
C ILE A 200 5.67 22.87 -3.54
N ILE A 201 4.39 23.24 -3.38
CA ILE A 201 3.79 24.35 -4.16
C ILE A 201 4.42 25.71 -3.79
N LYS A 202 4.83 25.88 -2.54
CA LYS A 202 5.61 27.06 -2.12
C LYS A 202 6.91 27.21 -2.93
N LEU A 203 7.56 26.09 -3.30
CA LEU A 203 8.79 26.05 -4.10
C LEU A 203 8.52 25.99 -5.60
N ARG A 204 7.38 25.45 -6.01
CA ARG A 204 6.98 25.27 -7.43
C ARG A 204 5.51 25.65 -7.62
N PRO A 205 5.15 26.95 -7.53
CA PRO A 205 3.76 27.37 -7.65
C PRO A 205 3.11 26.91 -8.96
N GLN A 206 3.87 26.81 -10.04
CA GLN A 206 3.38 26.39 -11.36
C GLN A 206 2.97 24.93 -11.43
N TRP A 207 3.26 24.14 -10.39
CA TRP A 207 2.84 22.72 -10.32
C TRP A 207 1.38 22.58 -9.85
N ALA A 208 0.83 23.63 -9.24
CA ALA A 208 -0.56 23.65 -8.78
C ALA A 208 -1.52 24.02 -9.91
N ASP A 209 -2.72 23.46 -9.87
CA ASP A 209 -3.87 23.89 -10.66
C ASP A 209 -5.14 23.36 -9.98
N GLU A 210 -6.18 24.19 -9.91
CA GLU A 210 -7.47 23.80 -9.31
C GLU A 210 -8.25 22.84 -10.21
N ASP A 211 -7.99 22.91 -11.52
CA ASP A 211 -8.60 22.03 -12.52
C ASP A 211 -8.00 20.63 -12.41
N ASP A 212 -8.83 19.61 -12.26
CA ASP A 212 -8.38 18.20 -12.16
C ASP A 212 -7.69 17.72 -13.44
N ASP A 213 -7.99 18.34 -14.58
CA ASP A 213 -7.36 18.02 -15.88
C ASP A 213 -6.03 18.75 -16.10
N LYS A 214 -5.60 19.56 -15.15
CA LYS A 214 -4.38 20.37 -15.25
C LYS A 214 -3.53 20.23 -13.99
N GLY A 215 -2.36 20.84 -14.05
CA GLY A 215 -1.42 20.83 -12.92
C GLY A 215 -0.55 19.58 -12.92
N PHE A 216 0.59 19.74 -12.31
CA PHE A 216 1.65 18.73 -12.27
C PHE A 216 1.55 17.85 -11.03
N LEU A 217 1.08 18.43 -9.92
CA LEU A 217 1.06 17.79 -8.60
C LEU A 217 -0.37 17.76 -8.04
N LYS A 218 -0.83 16.60 -7.59
CA LYS A 218 -2.13 16.44 -6.92
C LYS A 218 -2.01 15.55 -5.68
N VAL A 219 -2.79 15.90 -4.65
CA VAL A 219 -3.04 15.00 -3.51
C VAL A 219 -4.23 14.10 -3.87
N VAL A 220 -4.11 12.80 -3.64
CA VAL A 220 -5.19 11.83 -3.87
C VAL A 220 -5.58 11.22 -2.54
N MET A 221 -6.75 11.59 -2.05
CA MET A 221 -7.24 11.11 -0.75
C MET A 221 -8.77 11.07 -0.70
N THR A 222 -9.28 10.33 0.27
CA THR A 222 -10.71 10.33 0.60
C THR A 222 -10.99 11.41 1.64
N GLY A 223 -12.19 11.94 1.62
CA GLY A 223 -12.66 12.92 2.58
C GLY A 223 -13.58 12.36 3.65
N SER A 224 -13.76 13.15 4.68
CA SER A 224 -14.68 12.91 5.79
C SER A 224 -15.41 14.23 6.08
N ALA A 225 -16.62 14.16 6.63
CA ALA A 225 -17.42 15.33 7.00
C ALA A 225 -16.75 16.19 8.08
N THR A 226 -15.79 15.62 8.81
CA THR A 226 -15.06 16.31 9.89
C THR A 226 -13.71 16.91 9.44
N ASP A 227 -13.38 16.79 8.15
CA ASP A 227 -12.09 17.26 7.65
C ASP A 227 -12.03 18.80 7.62
N PRO A 228 -10.86 19.39 7.87
CA PRO A 228 -10.67 20.84 7.80
C PRO A 228 -11.06 21.44 6.45
N VAL A 229 -11.54 22.68 6.47
CA VAL A 229 -11.99 23.38 5.25
C VAL A 229 -10.88 23.50 4.21
N GLU A 230 -9.66 23.74 4.64
CA GLU A 230 -8.48 23.85 3.77
C GLU A 230 -8.10 22.54 3.05
N TRP A 231 -8.70 21.40 3.44
CA TRP A 231 -8.47 20.14 2.75
C TRP A 231 -9.47 19.93 1.60
N GLN A 232 -10.56 20.72 1.55
CA GLN A 232 -11.66 20.50 0.60
C GLN A 232 -11.21 20.56 -0.86
N ASP A 233 -10.21 21.37 -1.18
CA ASP A 233 -9.64 21.47 -2.55
C ASP A 233 -9.00 20.16 -3.01
N HIS A 234 -8.62 19.30 -2.07
CA HIS A 234 -7.99 17.99 -2.36
C HIS A 234 -8.96 16.83 -2.24
N ILE A 235 -10.14 17.06 -1.66
CA ILE A 235 -11.16 16.02 -1.47
C ILE A 235 -12.04 15.95 -2.71
N ARG A 236 -12.12 14.76 -3.28
CA ARG A 236 -12.91 14.50 -4.49
C ARG A 236 -13.85 13.34 -4.24
N ASP A 237 -15.02 13.37 -4.86
CA ASP A 237 -15.94 12.25 -4.82
C ASP A 237 -15.35 11.04 -5.59
N LYS A 238 -16.05 9.92 -5.56
CA LYS A 238 -15.56 8.67 -6.19
C LYS A 238 -15.34 8.83 -7.70
N LYS A 239 -16.25 9.57 -8.36
CA LYS A 239 -16.18 9.79 -9.82
C LYS A 239 -14.95 10.63 -10.18
N ARG A 240 -14.80 11.80 -9.56
CA ARG A 240 -13.66 12.70 -9.79
C ARG A 240 -12.32 12.03 -9.46
N ARG A 241 -12.26 11.19 -8.40
CA ARG A 241 -11.04 10.42 -8.09
C ARG A 241 -10.75 9.37 -9.17
N GLY A 242 -11.78 8.80 -9.77
CA GLY A 242 -11.63 7.87 -10.90
C GLY A 242 -11.02 8.58 -12.10
N GLU A 243 -11.60 9.71 -12.47
CA GLU A 243 -11.12 10.55 -13.59
C GLU A 243 -9.66 11.00 -13.34
N LEU A 244 -9.35 11.42 -12.11
CA LEU A 244 -7.99 11.79 -11.72
C LEU A 244 -7.02 10.60 -11.86
N GLY A 245 -7.49 9.39 -11.52
CA GLY A 245 -6.72 8.16 -11.72
C GLY A 245 -6.45 7.85 -13.18
N ASP A 246 -7.45 8.06 -14.04
CA ASP A 246 -7.29 7.86 -15.48
C ASP A 246 -6.32 8.90 -16.08
N ASN A 247 -6.40 10.16 -15.64
CA ASN A 247 -5.45 11.22 -16.00
C ASN A 247 -4.02 10.83 -15.59
N PHE A 248 -3.85 10.25 -14.40
CA PHE A 248 -2.52 9.82 -13.94
C PHE A 248 -1.97 8.64 -14.74
N LYS A 249 -2.83 7.73 -15.19
CA LYS A 249 -2.41 6.59 -16.04
C LYS A 249 -1.94 7.06 -17.43
N GLU A 250 -2.53 8.14 -17.95
CA GLU A 250 -2.17 8.67 -19.26
C GLU A 250 -0.76 9.27 -19.22
N ALA A 251 0.18 8.65 -19.93
CA ALA A 251 1.61 9.00 -19.85
C ALA A 251 1.89 10.47 -20.19
N LYS A 252 1.17 11.01 -21.20
CA LYS A 252 1.38 12.39 -21.68
C LYS A 252 0.64 13.45 -20.88
N HIS A 253 -0.27 13.06 -19.98
CA HIS A 253 -1.03 13.99 -19.17
C HIS A 253 -0.09 14.83 -18.28
N PRO A 254 -0.35 16.14 -18.05
CA PRO A 254 0.51 16.99 -17.24
C PRO A 254 0.61 16.57 -15.76
N PHE A 255 -0.37 15.86 -15.22
CA PHE A 255 -0.33 15.33 -13.86
C PHE A 255 0.79 14.27 -13.76
N LYS A 256 1.95 14.67 -13.23
CA LYS A 256 3.16 13.84 -13.18
C LYS A 256 3.49 13.30 -11.79
N LEU A 257 3.02 13.96 -10.72
CA LEU A 257 3.42 13.61 -9.35
C LEU A 257 2.19 13.53 -8.44
N ALA A 258 1.92 12.34 -7.88
CA ALA A 258 0.79 12.10 -6.98
C ALA A 258 1.27 11.98 -5.54
N ILE A 259 0.59 12.63 -4.59
CA ILE A 259 0.80 12.45 -3.16
C ILE A 259 -0.36 11.61 -2.62
N VAL A 260 -0.05 10.48 -1.99
CA VAL A 260 -1.04 9.52 -1.48
C VAL A 260 -0.67 9.10 -0.05
N ARG A 261 -1.65 8.60 0.70
CA ARG A 261 -1.40 7.89 1.95
C ARG A 261 -1.39 6.38 1.73
N ASP A 262 -2.51 5.84 1.25
CA ASP A 262 -2.70 4.40 1.00
C ASP A 262 -3.31 4.12 -0.38
N MET A 263 -3.94 5.14 -0.97
CA MET A 263 -4.62 4.98 -2.26
C MET A 263 -3.62 4.65 -3.35
N TRP A 264 -4.07 3.85 -4.30
CA TRP A 264 -3.30 3.45 -5.49
C TRP A 264 -2.11 2.51 -5.20
N LEU A 265 -1.88 2.13 -3.93
CA LEU A 265 -0.83 1.15 -3.59
C LEU A 265 -1.23 -0.27 -3.96
N THR A 266 -2.54 -0.53 -4.08
CA THR A 266 -3.07 -1.83 -4.52
C THR A 266 -4.08 -1.63 -5.65
N GLY A 267 -4.09 -2.55 -6.61
CA GLY A 267 -5.08 -2.59 -7.67
C GLY A 267 -5.05 -1.43 -8.67
N PHE A 268 -3.98 -0.63 -8.70
CA PHE A 268 -3.84 0.53 -9.57
C PHE A 268 -2.60 0.38 -10.44
N ASP A 269 -2.79 0.34 -11.73
CA ASP A 269 -1.73 0.09 -12.70
C ASP A 269 -1.40 1.35 -13.48
N VAL A 270 -0.13 1.79 -13.40
CA VAL A 270 0.40 2.95 -14.11
C VAL A 270 1.76 2.56 -14.71
N PRO A 271 1.80 2.08 -15.96
CA PRO A 271 3.06 1.65 -16.57
C PRO A 271 4.14 2.73 -16.66
N SER A 272 3.73 4.01 -16.71
CA SER A 272 4.66 5.16 -16.74
C SER A 272 5.18 5.57 -15.36
N LEU A 273 4.77 4.90 -14.26
CA LEU A 273 5.22 5.19 -12.90
C LEU A 273 6.62 4.62 -12.70
N HIS A 274 7.64 5.49 -12.77
CA HIS A 274 9.04 5.08 -12.65
C HIS A 274 9.69 5.43 -11.32
N THR A 275 9.06 6.28 -10.50
CA THR A 275 9.66 6.70 -9.23
C THR A 275 8.62 6.69 -8.11
N MET A 276 8.98 6.10 -6.99
CA MET A 276 8.16 6.13 -5.80
C MET A 276 8.98 6.64 -4.61
N TYR A 277 8.46 7.64 -3.93
CA TYR A 277 9.03 8.21 -2.71
C TYR A 277 8.21 7.69 -1.54
N ILE A 278 8.83 6.92 -0.67
CA ILE A 278 8.14 6.32 0.50
C ILE A 278 8.56 7.09 1.75
N ASP A 279 7.68 7.99 2.21
CA ASP A 279 7.84 8.75 3.45
C ASP A 279 6.89 8.21 4.52
N LYS A 280 6.95 6.90 4.71
CA LYS A 280 6.07 6.16 5.61
C LYS A 280 6.79 4.87 6.01
N PRO A 281 6.86 4.53 7.31
CA PRO A 281 7.38 3.22 7.68
C PRO A 281 6.53 2.12 7.05
N MET A 282 7.15 1.29 6.23
CA MET A 282 6.50 0.18 5.55
C MET A 282 7.35 -1.07 5.68
N ARG A 283 6.72 -2.19 5.97
CA ARG A 283 7.39 -3.48 6.10
C ARG A 283 6.56 -4.57 5.42
N GLY A 284 7.20 -5.68 5.16
CA GLY A 284 6.58 -6.89 4.67
C GLY A 284 5.67 -6.64 3.49
N HIS A 285 4.44 -7.09 3.61
CA HIS A 285 3.42 -7.05 2.58
C HIS A 285 3.16 -5.63 2.03
N GLY A 286 3.02 -4.63 2.90
CA GLY A 286 2.74 -3.25 2.48
C GLY A 286 3.87 -2.66 1.63
N LEU A 287 5.12 -2.93 2.02
CA LEU A 287 6.29 -2.50 1.25
C LEU A 287 6.34 -3.21 -0.12
N MET A 288 6.09 -4.52 -0.14
CA MET A 288 6.09 -5.30 -1.39
C MET A 288 4.99 -4.83 -2.34
N GLN A 289 3.81 -4.47 -1.82
CA GLN A 289 2.73 -3.90 -2.64
C GLN A 289 3.14 -2.55 -3.26
N ALA A 290 3.79 -1.69 -2.50
CA ALA A 290 4.30 -0.40 -3.00
C ALA A 290 5.38 -0.62 -4.08
N ILE A 291 6.33 -1.53 -3.82
CA ILE A 291 7.39 -1.90 -4.77
C ILE A 291 6.79 -2.40 -6.08
N ALA A 292 5.76 -3.24 -6.01
CA ALA A 292 5.10 -3.80 -7.19
C ALA A 292 4.44 -2.74 -8.10
N ARG A 293 4.24 -1.52 -7.59
CA ARG A 293 3.69 -0.42 -8.43
C ARG A 293 4.72 0.12 -9.43
N VAL A 294 6.01 0.15 -9.04
CA VAL A 294 7.10 0.64 -9.92
C VAL A 294 7.83 -0.49 -10.66
N ASN A 295 7.52 -1.73 -10.34
CA ASN A 295 8.17 -2.92 -10.92
C ASN A 295 7.40 -3.43 -12.15
N ARG A 296 7.17 -2.52 -13.14
CA ARG A 296 6.38 -2.87 -14.32
C ARG A 296 7.12 -2.53 -15.62
N VAL A 297 6.95 -3.40 -16.58
CA VAL A 297 7.56 -3.23 -17.90
C VAL A 297 6.81 -2.12 -18.65
N UNK A 298 7.51 -1.13 -18.87
CA UNK A 298 6.99 -0.02 -19.64
C UNK A 298 7.84 0.14 -20.90
N UNK A 299 7.45 0.67 -21.67
CA UNK A 299 8.13 0.84 -22.91
C UNK A 299 9.37 1.64 -22.83
N UNK A 300 10.19 1.66 -22.26
CA UNK A 300 11.38 2.36 -22.16
C UNK A 300 11.91 2.49 -20.77
N UNK A 301 11.31 2.06 -19.93
CA UNK A 301 11.78 2.36 -18.62
C UNK A 301 12.60 1.24 -18.06
N UNK A 302 13.65 1.34 -18.06
CA UNK A 302 14.55 0.40 -17.50
C UNK A 302 14.95 0.66 -16.13
N UNK A 303 14.44 1.73 -15.62
CA UNK A 303 14.92 1.79 -14.27
C UNK A 303 13.86 2.46 -13.41
N UNK A 304 13.54 1.89 -12.63
CA UNK A 304 12.63 2.41 -11.67
C UNK A 304 13.38 2.76 -10.44
N UNK A 305 13.18 3.72 -9.96
CA UNK A 305 13.83 4.11 -8.78
C UNK A 305 12.86 4.12 -7.67
N UNK A 306 13.13 3.62 -6.91
CA UNK A 306 12.40 3.65 -5.70
C UNK A 306 13.14 4.55 -4.83
N UNK A 307 12.84 5.47 -4.76
CA UNK A 307 13.40 6.34 -3.90
C UNK A 307 12.69 6.21 -2.65
N UNK A 308 13.19 5.86 -1.98
CA UNK A 308 12.65 5.75 -0.71
C UNK A 308 13.02 6.97 -0.05
N UNK A 309 12.45 7.64 0.05
CA UNK A 309 12.62 8.67 0.84
C UNK A 309 12.42 8.18 2.15
N UNK A 310 13.18 7.69 2.45
CA UNK A 310 13.10 7.10 3.70
C UNK A 310 13.00 8.10 4.66
N UNK A 311 12.13 8.14 4.90
CA UNK A 311 11.99 8.84 6.03
C UNK A 311 12.60 8.06 7.05
N UNK A 312 13.38 8.26 7.21
CA UNK A 312 13.98 7.77 8.19
C UNK A 312 13.31 6.80 8.91
N UNK A 313 12.88 6.38 8.29
CA UNK A 313 12.43 5.46 9.05
C UNK A 313 13.48 4.61 9.27
N UNK A 314 13.92 4.74 9.89
CA UNK A 314 14.84 3.93 10.27
C UNK A 314 14.42 2.60 9.87
N UNK A 315 14.81 2.36 9.24
CA UNK A 315 14.62 1.08 8.87
C UNK A 315 14.61 0.19 9.78
#